data_485d663580f31800befeb8f8f859604a
#
_entry.id   485d663580f31800befeb8f8f859604a
#
_cell.length_a   1.000
_cell.length_b   1.000
_cell.length_c   1.000
_cell.angle_alpha   90.00
_cell.angle_beta   90.00
_cell.angle_gamma   90.00
#
_symmetry.space_group_name_H-M   'P 1'
#
loop_
_entity.id
_entity.type
_entity.pdbx_description
1 polymer ?
#
loop_
_entity_poly.entity_id
_entity_poly.type
_entity_poly.pdbx_seq_one_letter_code
_entity_poly.pdbx_strand_id
1 'polypeptide(L)'
;MTRNVPEELHIAGLVVHATPSHVQGVTDMISAIPGACVHGSSPAGKLVVTLEAATTDEMTSRITWIQRAEGVLTAALVYECADSLDAMNEALRSC
;
A
#
# COMPACT_ATOMS: atom_id res chain seq x y z
N MET A 1 22.27 -4.17 22.91
CA MET A 1 21.85 -3.30 22.20
C MET A 1 20.55 -3.56 21.63
N THR A 2 19.96 -2.72 21.25
CA THR A 2 18.65 -2.86 20.86
C THR A 2 18.58 -2.92 19.45
N ARG A 3 17.78 -3.74 18.95
CA ARG A 3 17.61 -3.80 17.67
C ARG A 3 16.64 -2.88 17.29
N ASN A 4 16.49 -2.55 16.16
CA ASN A 4 15.55 -1.60 15.68
C ASN A 4 14.43 -2.23 14.93
N VAL A 5 14.01 -3.35 15.45
CA VAL A 5 12.82 -3.97 14.89
C VAL A 5 11.63 -3.17 15.33
N PRO A 6 10.80 -2.67 14.43
CA PRO A 6 9.64 -1.89 14.83
C PRO A 6 8.65 -2.76 15.58
N GLU A 7 8.08 -2.20 16.62
CA GLU A 7 7.07 -2.90 17.37
C GLU A 7 5.72 -2.78 16.73
N GLU A 8 5.55 -1.81 15.86
CA GLU A 8 4.31 -1.61 15.15
C GLU A 8 4.56 -1.67 13.67
N LEU A 9 3.58 -2.12 12.95
CA LEU A 9 3.60 -2.12 11.51
C LEU A 9 2.34 -1.43 11.04
N HIS A 10 2.52 -0.42 10.20
CA HIS A 10 1.40 0.29 9.63
C HIS A 10 1.03 -0.36 8.30
N ILE A 11 -0.24 -0.67 8.13
CA ILE A 11 -0.75 -1.26 6.90
C ILE A 11 -1.89 -0.40 6.40
N ALA A 12 -1.88 -0.09 5.12
CA ALA A 12 -2.95 0.65 4.48
C ALA A 12 -3.43 -0.10 3.27
N GLY A 13 -4.74 -0.09 3.07
CA GLY A 13 -5.34 -0.62 1.86
C GLY A 13 -5.85 0.52 1.02
N LEU A 14 -5.51 0.50 -0.26
CA LEU A 14 -5.91 1.56 -1.18
C LEU A 14 -6.58 0.97 -2.40
N VAL A 15 -7.52 1.73 -2.95
CA VAL A 15 -8.04 1.46 -4.28
C VAL A 15 -7.52 2.58 -5.18
N VAL A 16 -6.74 2.19 -6.17
CA VAL A 16 -6.10 3.13 -7.08
C VAL A 16 -6.83 3.04 -8.41
N HIS A 17 -7.20 4.20 -8.96
CA HIS A 17 -7.77 4.25 -10.31
C HIS A 17 -6.74 4.89 -11.22
N ALA A 18 -6.37 4.17 -12.26
CA ALA A 18 -5.43 4.65 -13.27
C ALA A 18 -6.14 4.74 -14.60
N THR A 19 -5.63 5.58 -15.49
CA THR A 19 -6.15 5.55 -16.86
C THR A 19 -5.85 4.18 -17.45
N PRO A 20 -6.78 3.61 -18.22
CA PRO A 20 -6.58 2.24 -18.71
C PRO A 20 -5.26 2.04 -19.46
N SER A 21 -4.79 3.05 -20.17
CA SER A 21 -3.54 2.91 -20.89
C SER A 21 -2.32 2.94 -19.99
N HIS A 22 -2.49 3.32 -18.72
CA HIS A 22 -1.37 3.41 -17.78
C HIS A 22 -1.39 2.31 -16.74
N VAL A 23 -2.32 1.36 -16.82
CA VAL A 23 -2.47 0.35 -15.77
C VAL A 23 -1.18 -0.41 -15.54
N GLN A 24 -0.53 -0.85 -16.63
CA GLN A 24 0.69 -1.63 -16.48
C GLN A 24 1.81 -0.79 -15.89
N GLY A 25 1.97 0.43 -16.35
CA GLY A 25 3.01 1.31 -15.83
C GLY A 25 2.80 1.65 -14.38
N VAL A 26 1.55 1.91 -13.99
CA VAL A 26 1.23 2.21 -12.59
C VAL A 26 1.45 0.96 -11.74
N THR A 27 1.06 -0.20 -12.22
CA THR A 27 1.29 -1.45 -11.49
C THR A 27 2.78 -1.66 -11.25
N ASP A 28 3.60 -1.46 -12.28
CA ASP A 28 5.04 -1.64 -12.14
C ASP A 28 5.64 -0.63 -11.17
N MET A 29 5.18 0.60 -11.24
CA MET A 29 5.67 1.65 -10.36
C MET A 29 5.33 1.34 -8.90
N ILE A 30 4.09 0.94 -8.63
CA ILE A 30 3.68 0.64 -7.26
C ILE A 30 4.43 -0.59 -6.75
N SER A 31 4.59 -1.59 -7.60
CA SER A 31 5.27 -2.82 -7.18
C SER A 31 6.73 -2.58 -6.83
N ALA A 32 7.31 -1.50 -7.31
CA ALA A 32 8.69 -1.17 -6.99
C ALA A 32 8.82 -0.45 -5.65
N ILE A 33 7.72 -0.01 -5.05
CA ILE A 33 7.77 0.67 -3.76
C ILE A 33 7.97 -0.37 -2.66
N PRO A 34 8.97 -0.17 -1.76
CA PRO A 34 9.13 -1.11 -0.66
C PRO A 34 7.88 -1.17 0.19
N GLY A 35 7.43 -2.38 0.48
CA GLY A 35 6.24 -2.59 1.29
C GLY A 35 4.93 -2.52 0.53
N ALA A 36 4.96 -2.28 -0.77
CA ALA A 36 3.74 -2.19 -1.56
C ALA A 36 3.46 -3.51 -2.26
N CYS A 37 2.18 -3.84 -2.37
CA CYS A 37 1.76 -5.05 -3.05
C CYS A 37 0.49 -4.76 -3.83
N VAL A 38 0.49 -5.08 -5.11
CA VAL A 38 -0.71 -4.95 -5.94
C VAL A 38 -1.36 -6.33 -5.98
N HIS A 39 -2.56 -6.41 -5.43
CA HIS A 39 -3.25 -7.68 -5.29
C HIS A 39 -4.15 -8.00 -6.48
N GLY A 40 -4.52 -7.01 -7.24
CA GLY A 40 -5.35 -7.24 -8.41
C GLY A 40 -5.53 -5.96 -9.18
N SER A 41 -5.91 -6.12 -10.44
CA SER A 41 -6.18 -4.97 -11.29
C SER A 41 -7.27 -5.37 -12.27
N SER A 42 -7.94 -4.35 -12.82
CA SER A 42 -8.95 -4.58 -13.82
C SER A 42 -8.59 -3.81 -15.08
N PRO A 43 -9.08 -4.28 -16.24
CA PRO A 43 -8.80 -3.52 -17.48
C PRO A 43 -9.35 -2.11 -17.46
N ALA A 44 -10.34 -1.84 -16.60
CA ALA A 44 -10.90 -0.51 -16.49
C ALA A 44 -10.02 0.45 -15.71
N GLY A 45 -8.94 -0.04 -15.10
CA GLY A 45 -7.99 0.84 -14.43
C GLY A 45 -8.02 0.79 -12.92
N LYS A 46 -8.72 -0.18 -12.32
CA LYS A 46 -8.80 -0.25 -10.87
C LYS A 46 -7.73 -1.20 -10.35
N LEU A 47 -6.99 -0.76 -9.34
CA LEU A 47 -5.99 -1.60 -8.70
C LEU A 47 -6.27 -1.66 -7.20
N VAL A 48 -6.07 -2.84 -6.63
CA VAL A 48 -6.18 -3.04 -5.19
C VAL A 48 -4.76 -3.17 -4.65
N VAL A 49 -4.39 -2.28 -3.74
CA VAL A 49 -3.02 -2.15 -3.28
C VAL A 49 -2.98 -2.16 -1.77
N THR A 50 -2.00 -2.84 -1.20
CA THR A 50 -1.69 -2.70 0.21
C THR A 50 -0.29 -2.13 0.35
N LEU A 51 -0.11 -1.32 1.39
CA LEU A 51 1.17 -0.72 1.73
C LEU A 51 1.50 -1.06 3.16
N GLU A 52 2.77 -1.37 3.40
CA GLU A 52 3.29 -1.57 4.74
C GLU A 52 4.40 -0.57 4.98
N ALA A 53 4.45 -0.02 6.17
CA ALA A 53 5.51 0.90 6.53
C ALA A 53 5.73 0.84 8.03
N ALA A 54 6.95 1.16 8.46
CA ALA A 54 7.30 1.12 9.87
C ALA A 54 6.81 2.35 10.62
N THR A 55 6.59 3.46 9.92
CA THR A 55 6.17 4.70 10.55
C THR A 55 5.06 5.35 9.76
N THR A 56 4.33 6.22 10.44
CA THR A 56 3.29 7.00 9.79
C THR A 56 3.86 7.89 8.70
N ASP A 57 5.04 8.47 8.94
CA ASP A 57 5.66 9.34 7.95
C ASP A 57 5.96 8.59 6.67
N GLU A 58 6.50 7.39 6.79
CA GLU A 58 6.77 6.58 5.61
C GLU A 58 5.49 6.24 4.87
N MET A 59 4.44 5.90 5.62
CA MET A 59 3.17 5.55 5.00
C MET A 59 2.62 6.74 4.23
N THR A 60 2.63 7.91 4.84
CA THR A 60 2.12 9.12 4.20
C THR A 60 2.91 9.44 2.94
N SER A 61 4.23 9.31 3.01
CA SER A 61 5.07 9.59 1.85
C SER A 61 4.76 8.65 0.70
N ARG A 62 4.56 7.38 0.99
CA ARG A 62 4.29 6.41 -0.06
C ARG A 62 2.93 6.62 -0.69
N ILE A 63 1.92 6.94 0.13
CA ILE A 63 0.60 7.23 -0.39
C ILE A 63 0.64 8.47 -1.28
N THR A 64 1.33 9.52 -0.83
CA THR A 64 1.45 10.73 -1.62
C THR A 64 2.14 10.46 -2.94
N TRP A 65 3.17 9.64 -2.94
CA TRP A 65 3.89 9.32 -4.16
C TRP A 65 2.99 8.63 -5.15
N ILE A 66 2.17 7.69 -4.67
CA ILE A 66 1.22 7.02 -5.56
C ILE A 66 0.21 8.01 -6.10
N GLN A 67 -0.29 8.91 -5.26
CA GLN A 67 -1.31 9.87 -5.69
C GLN A 67 -0.78 10.83 -6.75
N ARG A 68 0.53 11.05 -6.77
CA ARG A 68 1.12 11.98 -7.71
C ARG A 68 1.71 11.31 -8.94
N ALA A 69 1.63 10.00 -9.03
CA ALA A 69 2.24 9.28 -10.13
C ALA A 69 1.47 9.53 -11.42
N GLU A 70 2.21 9.53 -12.51
CA GLU A 70 1.60 9.74 -13.81
C GLU A 70 0.67 8.58 -14.13
N GLY A 71 -0.52 8.88 -14.61
CA GLY A 71 -1.49 7.85 -14.93
C GLY A 71 -2.43 7.51 -13.79
N VAL A 72 -2.18 7.98 -12.58
CA VAL A 72 -3.05 7.74 -11.45
C VAL A 72 -4.09 8.85 -11.39
N LEU A 73 -5.37 8.47 -11.48
CA LEU A 73 -6.46 9.43 -11.39
C LEU A 73 -6.83 9.69 -9.95
N THR A 74 -6.98 8.63 -9.16
CA THR A 74 -7.26 8.74 -7.74
C THR A 74 -6.61 7.58 -7.02
N ALA A 75 -6.30 7.79 -5.75
CA ALA A 75 -5.85 6.72 -4.88
C ALA A 75 -6.57 6.93 -3.55
N ALA A 76 -7.56 6.09 -3.29
CA ALA A 76 -8.42 6.23 -2.14
C ALA A 76 -8.01 5.27 -1.05
N LEU A 77 -7.81 5.79 0.14
CA LEU A 77 -7.47 4.99 1.30
C LEU A 77 -8.74 4.30 1.78
N VAL A 78 -8.73 2.98 1.81
CA VAL A 78 -9.88 2.21 2.24
C VAL A 78 -9.80 1.90 3.72
N TYR A 79 -8.62 1.57 4.19
CA TYR A 79 -8.41 1.34 5.61
C TYR A 79 -6.94 1.56 5.94
N GLU A 80 -6.69 1.83 7.21
CA GLU A 80 -5.33 1.95 7.71
C GLU A 80 -5.33 1.45 9.13
N CYS A 81 -4.34 0.63 9.49
CA CYS A 81 -4.21 0.18 10.85
C CYS A 81 -2.75 0.16 11.25
N ALA A 82 -2.51 0.28 12.55
CA ALA A 82 -1.18 0.18 13.12
C ALA A 82 -1.29 -0.73 14.31
N ASP A 83 -0.50 -1.79 14.32
CA ASP A 83 -0.60 -2.79 15.36
C ASP A 83 0.73 -3.46 15.51
N SER A 84 0.88 -4.19 16.61
CA SER A 84 2.09 -4.97 16.80
C SER A 84 2.12 -6.10 15.78
N LEU A 85 3.31 -6.58 15.49
CA LEU A 85 3.43 -7.66 14.55
C LEU A 85 2.73 -8.92 15.04
N ASP A 86 2.76 -9.16 16.35
CA ASP A 86 2.08 -10.33 16.89
C ASP A 86 0.59 -10.25 16.70
N ALA A 87 0.00 -9.09 16.99
CA ALA A 87 -1.43 -8.91 16.84
C ALA A 87 -1.84 -9.04 15.37
N MET A 88 -1.01 -8.55 14.47
CA MET A 88 -1.33 -8.65 13.07
C MET A 88 -1.26 -10.08 12.59
N ASN A 89 -0.27 -10.83 13.04
CA ASN A 89 -0.20 -12.23 12.69
C ASN A 89 -1.42 -13.00 13.17
N GLU A 90 -1.91 -12.66 14.35
CA GLU A 90 -3.09 -13.29 14.86
C GLU A 90 -4.32 -12.96 14.03
N ALA A 91 -4.43 -11.70 13.63
CA ALA A 91 -5.55 -11.29 12.79
C ALA A 91 -5.53 -12.00 11.45
N LEU A 92 -4.35 -12.17 10.86
CA LEU A 92 -4.25 -12.87 9.61
C LEU A 92 -4.65 -14.32 9.72
N ARG A 93 -4.33 -14.94 10.84
CA ARG A 93 -4.70 -16.32 11.05
C ARG A 93 -6.17 -16.50 11.31
N SER A 94 -6.82 -15.47 11.79
CA SER A 94 -8.24 -15.55 12.08
C SER A 94 -9.11 -15.47 10.84
N CYS A 95 -8.55 -15.02 9.76
CA CYS A 95 -9.35 -14.90 8.54
C CYS A 95 -9.49 -16.22 7.78
#